data_a1bdb8ed6e003884a551ccdbb0887f9e
#
_entry.id   a1bdb8ed6e003884a551ccdbb0887f9e
#
_cell.length_a   1.000
_cell.length_b   1.000
_cell.length_c   1.000
_cell.angle_alpha   90.00
_cell.angle_beta   90.00
_cell.angle_gamma   90.00
#
_symmetry.space_group_name_H-M   'P 1'
#
loop_
_entity.id
_entity.type
_entity.pdbx_description
1 polymer ?
#
loop_
_entity_poly.entity_id
_entity_poly.type
_entity_poly.pdbx_seq_one_letter_code
_entity_poly.pdbx_strand_id
1 'polypeptide(L)'
;MKKSRFHIKSLLLFIFLFLISVRGQSQHRLVLLHPTVSNIENMVWMVENKMIDIPGVELLGVYSAKEVYDYSASEKYLAEHQLKNYQLLKIEGDIKPEEIYRENSCTPAFRKLFEESDAILFFGGPDIPAAVYGEEQNLLTIVTDPYRHYLETSLFFHLIGGSRNPNFKPFLADKPDFIIRAFCLGLQTMNVAAGGTLVQDIPTETYHLNTLEKVAAQPIENQHRSYISPLYPLDDLFGGNFHPIRIEDKGYLHQIAEASGTTSPKVLSYHHQAVGRLGSNLKVIATSIDEKVIEGLQHTEYINVVGVQFHPEPSSLYNPEIKFTTVPGNPFSPNELLVKSNSLEFHKLFWKDFSEKVITSKRLIKN
;
A
#
# COMPACT_ATOMS: atom_id res chain seq x y z
N MET A 1 35.06 -14.50 -68.49
CA MET A 1 33.93 -14.89 -67.69
C MET A 1 34.08 -14.25 -66.31
N LYS A 2 33.43 -13.07 -66.09
CA LYS A 2 33.31 -12.41 -64.76
C LYS A 2 31.84 -12.44 -64.39
N LYS A 3 31.50 -13.20 -63.40
CA LYS A 3 30.14 -13.20 -62.83
C LYS A 3 30.16 -12.92 -61.32
N SER A 4 29.56 -11.80 -60.98
CA SER A 4 28.69 -11.54 -59.85
C SER A 4 29.13 -12.00 -58.45
N ARG A 5 29.70 -11.04 -57.70
CA ARG A 5 29.84 -11.09 -56.22
C ARG A 5 29.24 -9.84 -55.55
N PHE A 6 28.09 -9.33 -56.02
CA PHE A 6 27.61 -8.02 -55.58
C PHE A 6 26.25 -8.02 -54.84
N HIS A 7 25.65 -9.18 -54.56
CA HIS A 7 24.25 -9.18 -53.99
C HIS A 7 24.07 -9.75 -52.57
N ILE A 8 25.16 -10.21 -51.94
CA ILE A 8 25.02 -10.82 -50.58
C ILE A 8 25.26 -9.82 -49.44
N LYS A 9 26.04 -8.74 -49.69
CA LYS A 9 26.32 -7.74 -48.63
C LYS A 9 25.15 -6.77 -48.33
N SER A 10 24.26 -6.52 -49.28
CA SER A 10 23.12 -5.60 -49.06
C SER A 10 21.95 -6.25 -48.29
N LEU A 11 21.81 -7.57 -48.36
CA LEU A 11 20.75 -8.29 -47.69
C LEU A 11 20.98 -8.44 -46.17
N LEU A 12 22.26 -8.57 -45.77
CA LEU A 12 22.63 -8.65 -44.35
C LEU A 12 22.57 -7.31 -43.63
N LEU A 13 22.72 -6.19 -44.34
CA LEU A 13 22.59 -4.85 -43.75
C LEU A 13 21.13 -4.48 -43.46
N PHE A 14 20.18 -4.97 -44.25
CA PHE A 14 18.75 -4.74 -44.03
C PHE A 14 18.19 -5.56 -42.86
N ILE A 15 18.68 -6.76 -42.59
CA ILE A 15 18.27 -7.61 -41.47
C ILE A 15 18.81 -7.04 -40.14
N PHE A 16 19.97 -6.40 -40.14
CA PHE A 16 20.55 -5.79 -38.94
C PHE A 16 19.87 -4.46 -38.54
N LEU A 17 19.27 -3.72 -39.50
CA LEU A 17 18.51 -2.49 -39.22
C LEU A 17 17.08 -2.74 -38.74
N PHE A 18 16.52 -3.93 -38.95
CA PHE A 18 15.17 -4.27 -38.45
C PHE A 18 15.19 -4.81 -37.01
N LEU A 19 16.36 -5.20 -36.48
CA LEU A 19 16.55 -5.69 -35.10
C LEU A 19 16.83 -4.57 -34.09
N ILE A 20 16.99 -3.31 -34.53
CA ILE A 20 17.27 -2.17 -33.63
C ILE A 20 16.02 -1.33 -33.28
N SER A 21 14.87 -1.63 -33.85
CA SER A 21 13.66 -0.82 -33.60
C SER A 21 12.64 -1.43 -32.62
N VAL A 22 12.96 -2.50 -31.93
CA VAL A 22 12.25 -2.87 -30.69
C VAL A 22 13.01 -2.25 -29.52
N ARG A 23 13.06 -0.92 -29.47
CA ARG A 23 13.28 -0.22 -28.20
C ARG A 23 12.09 -0.58 -27.34
N GLY A 24 12.29 -1.47 -26.38
CA GLY A 24 11.31 -1.87 -25.43
C GLY A 24 10.62 -0.63 -24.87
N GLN A 25 9.28 -0.62 -24.88
CA GLN A 25 8.52 0.30 -24.05
C GLN A 25 9.15 0.22 -22.66
N SER A 26 9.50 1.37 -22.10
CA SER A 26 10.04 1.46 -20.75
C SER A 26 9.02 0.84 -19.81
N GLN A 27 9.27 -0.38 -19.39
CA GLN A 27 8.41 -1.13 -18.49
C GLN A 27 8.33 -0.37 -17.17
N HIS A 28 7.11 -0.14 -16.66
CA HIS A 28 6.91 0.44 -15.32
C HIS A 28 7.03 -0.66 -14.28
N ARG A 29 7.70 -0.37 -13.17
CA ARG A 29 7.85 -1.33 -12.07
C ARG A 29 7.23 -0.80 -10.79
N LEU A 30 6.31 -1.57 -10.23
CA LEU A 30 5.72 -1.33 -8.91
C LEU A 30 6.31 -2.31 -7.89
N VAL A 31 6.84 -1.77 -6.80
CA VAL A 31 7.28 -2.56 -5.65
C VAL A 31 6.11 -2.74 -4.69
N LEU A 32 5.88 -3.96 -4.25
CA LEU A 32 4.78 -4.38 -3.39
C LEU A 32 5.37 -5.04 -2.14
N LEU A 33 5.26 -4.39 -0.96
CA LEU A 33 5.79 -4.96 0.29
C LEU A 33 4.87 -6.07 0.80
N HIS A 34 5.45 -7.09 1.43
CA HIS A 34 4.73 -8.22 2.03
C HIS A 34 3.80 -8.94 1.02
N PRO A 35 4.36 -9.60 -0.01
CA PRO A 35 3.61 -10.22 -1.10
C PRO A 35 2.96 -11.56 -0.70
N THR A 36 1.98 -11.54 0.21
CA THR A 36 1.14 -12.69 0.53
C THR A 36 0.29 -13.09 -0.67
N VAL A 37 -0.22 -14.32 -0.69
CA VAL A 37 -1.12 -14.78 -1.77
C VAL A 37 -2.28 -13.80 -1.96
N SER A 38 -2.94 -13.37 -0.88
CA SER A 38 -4.06 -12.42 -0.95
C SER A 38 -3.66 -11.07 -1.55
N ASN A 39 -2.50 -10.51 -1.17
CA ASN A 39 -2.00 -9.25 -1.75
C ASN A 39 -1.67 -9.42 -3.25
N ILE A 40 -1.10 -10.58 -3.63
CA ILE A 40 -0.82 -10.90 -5.04
C ILE A 40 -2.14 -10.99 -5.82
N GLU A 41 -3.11 -11.75 -5.34
CA GLU A 41 -4.42 -11.91 -5.98
C GLU A 41 -5.12 -10.58 -6.22
N ASN A 42 -5.19 -9.74 -5.18
CA ASN A 42 -5.80 -8.43 -5.30
C ASN A 42 -5.09 -7.55 -6.34
N MET A 43 -3.76 -7.48 -6.29
CA MET A 43 -3.00 -6.64 -7.22
C MET A 43 -3.04 -7.14 -8.66
N VAL A 44 -3.00 -8.45 -8.87
CA VAL A 44 -3.17 -9.07 -10.20
C VAL A 44 -4.55 -8.74 -10.74
N TRP A 45 -5.60 -8.95 -9.93
CA TRP A 45 -6.97 -8.60 -10.32
C TRP A 45 -7.12 -7.12 -10.69
N MET A 46 -6.52 -6.21 -9.89
CA MET A 46 -6.55 -4.77 -10.14
C MET A 46 -5.91 -4.38 -11.48
N VAL A 47 -4.81 -5.04 -11.85
CA VAL A 47 -4.13 -4.81 -13.13
C VAL A 47 -4.94 -5.42 -14.29
N GLU A 48 -5.39 -6.66 -14.17
CA GLU A 48 -6.16 -7.36 -15.21
C GLU A 48 -7.50 -6.68 -15.52
N ASN A 49 -8.14 -6.11 -14.50
CA ASN A 49 -9.41 -5.39 -14.65
C ASN A 49 -9.24 -3.88 -14.83
N LYS A 50 -8.00 -3.40 -15.10
CA LYS A 50 -7.67 -2.01 -15.40
C LYS A 50 -8.08 -1.01 -14.31
N MET A 51 -8.16 -1.45 -13.07
CA MET A 51 -8.22 -0.54 -11.93
C MET A 51 -6.85 0.16 -11.76
N ILE A 52 -5.77 -0.58 -11.99
CA ILE A 52 -4.41 -0.07 -12.21
C ILE A 52 -4.11 -0.23 -13.70
N ASP A 53 -4.28 0.85 -14.46
CA ASP A 53 -4.12 0.84 -15.92
C ASP A 53 -2.76 1.46 -16.31
N ILE A 54 -1.69 0.70 -16.10
CA ILE A 54 -0.31 1.08 -16.41
C ILE A 54 0.20 0.13 -17.49
N PRO A 55 0.48 0.62 -18.73
CA PRO A 55 0.94 -0.23 -19.82
C PRO A 55 2.26 -0.95 -19.51
N GLY A 56 2.27 -2.28 -19.65
CA GLY A 56 3.47 -3.11 -19.45
C GLY A 56 4.02 -3.06 -18.02
N VAL A 57 3.15 -2.95 -17.01
CA VAL A 57 3.55 -2.92 -15.61
C VAL A 57 4.16 -4.26 -15.18
N GLU A 58 5.31 -4.18 -14.51
CA GLU A 58 5.93 -5.27 -13.74
C GLU A 58 5.64 -5.09 -12.26
N LEU A 59 5.28 -6.16 -11.59
CA LEU A 59 5.03 -6.21 -10.15
C LEU A 59 6.20 -6.93 -9.46
N LEU A 60 6.81 -6.29 -8.48
CA LEU A 60 7.92 -6.84 -7.70
C LEU A 60 7.51 -6.95 -6.24
N GLY A 61 7.16 -8.14 -5.80
CA GLY A 61 6.87 -8.43 -4.40
C GLY A 61 8.16 -8.51 -3.58
N VAL A 62 8.26 -7.72 -2.51
CA VAL A 62 9.48 -7.61 -1.69
C VAL A 62 9.19 -8.00 -0.26
N TYR A 63 10.07 -8.82 0.34
CA TYR A 63 9.98 -9.27 1.71
C TYR A 63 11.36 -9.48 2.34
N SER A 64 11.43 -9.52 3.67
CA SER A 64 12.66 -9.81 4.40
C SER A 64 12.94 -11.31 4.45
N ALA A 65 14.21 -11.70 4.30
CA ALA A 65 14.65 -13.08 4.56
C ALA A 65 14.44 -13.53 6.01
N LYS A 66 14.20 -12.59 6.92
CA LYS A 66 13.97 -12.83 8.36
C LYS A 66 12.49 -12.97 8.73
N GLU A 67 11.58 -12.59 7.84
CA GLU A 67 10.14 -12.75 8.09
C GLU A 67 9.78 -14.22 8.35
N VAL A 68 8.88 -14.42 9.32
CA VAL A 68 8.40 -15.76 9.67
C VAL A 68 7.25 -16.23 8.76
N TYR A 69 6.70 -15.35 7.94
CA TYR A 69 5.69 -15.72 6.96
C TYR A 69 6.28 -16.64 5.89
N ASP A 70 5.57 -17.74 5.59
CA ASP A 70 5.98 -18.69 4.56
C ASP A 70 5.58 -18.23 3.16
N TYR A 71 6.52 -17.63 2.44
CA TYR A 71 6.31 -17.17 1.06
C TYR A 71 6.33 -18.29 0.01
N SER A 72 6.53 -19.54 0.39
CA SER A 72 6.45 -20.68 -0.55
C SER A 72 5.05 -20.80 -1.19
N ALA A 73 4.00 -20.45 -0.45
CA ALA A 73 2.65 -20.37 -0.98
C ALA A 73 2.52 -19.29 -2.07
N SER A 74 3.16 -18.14 -1.88
CA SER A 74 3.20 -17.05 -2.88
C SER A 74 3.97 -17.46 -4.13
N GLU A 75 5.14 -18.11 -3.98
CA GLU A 75 5.93 -18.65 -5.09
C GLU A 75 5.12 -19.68 -5.90
N LYS A 76 4.45 -20.60 -5.19
CA LYS A 76 3.59 -21.61 -5.80
C LYS A 76 2.43 -20.97 -6.56
N TYR A 77 1.75 -19.99 -5.97
CA TYR A 77 0.66 -19.26 -6.60
C TYR A 77 1.11 -18.61 -7.93
N LEU A 78 2.23 -17.90 -7.92
CA LEU A 78 2.78 -17.27 -9.13
C LEU A 78 3.09 -18.29 -10.23
N ALA A 79 3.65 -19.44 -9.86
CA ALA A 79 3.98 -20.50 -10.80
C ALA A 79 2.73 -21.16 -11.39
N GLU A 80 1.73 -21.50 -10.56
CA GLU A 80 0.47 -22.14 -10.99
C GLU A 80 -0.34 -21.24 -11.93
N HIS A 81 -0.37 -19.92 -11.66
CA HIS A 81 -1.08 -18.95 -12.50
C HIS A 81 -0.23 -18.36 -13.63
N GLN A 82 1.03 -18.81 -13.78
CA GLN A 82 1.95 -18.40 -14.85
C GLN A 82 2.11 -16.86 -14.95
N LEU A 83 2.17 -16.15 -13.82
CA LEU A 83 2.21 -14.71 -13.73
C LEU A 83 3.63 -14.17 -14.07
N LYS A 84 3.93 -14.04 -15.36
CA LYS A 84 5.27 -13.68 -15.88
C LYS A 84 5.68 -12.23 -15.57
N ASN A 85 4.72 -11.34 -15.33
CA ASN A 85 4.94 -9.93 -14.99
C ASN A 85 5.00 -9.69 -13.48
N TYR A 86 5.00 -10.75 -12.66
CA TYR A 86 5.15 -10.69 -11.20
C TYR A 86 6.39 -11.47 -10.77
N GLN A 87 7.25 -10.85 -9.98
CA GLN A 87 8.46 -11.45 -9.41
C GLN A 87 8.48 -11.28 -7.90
N LEU A 88 9.18 -12.16 -7.20
CA LEU A 88 9.47 -12.03 -5.77
C LEU A 88 10.96 -11.71 -5.57
N LEU A 89 11.23 -10.79 -4.67
CA LEU A 89 12.57 -10.42 -4.23
C LEU A 89 12.68 -10.52 -2.72
N LYS A 90 13.49 -11.45 -2.28
CA LYS A 90 13.89 -11.60 -0.89
C LYS A 90 15.06 -10.67 -0.58
N ILE A 91 14.90 -9.76 0.38
CA ILE A 91 16.00 -8.91 0.87
C ILE A 91 16.74 -9.68 1.95
N GLU A 92 18.01 -9.97 1.66
CA GLU A 92 18.94 -10.51 2.64
C GLU A 92 19.48 -9.36 3.51
N GLY A 93 19.53 -9.59 4.80
CA GLY A 93 20.02 -8.61 5.77
C GLY A 93 19.34 -8.80 7.12
N ASP A 94 19.96 -8.26 8.16
CA ASP A 94 19.46 -8.33 9.53
C ASP A 94 19.41 -6.91 10.08
N ILE A 95 18.21 -6.33 10.10
CA ILE A 95 17.99 -5.00 10.69
C ILE A 95 17.66 -5.18 12.15
N LYS A 96 18.51 -4.65 13.01
CA LYS A 96 18.23 -4.62 14.45
C LYS A 96 17.34 -3.42 14.79
N PRO A 97 16.57 -3.46 15.88
CA PRO A 97 15.70 -2.35 16.29
C PRO A 97 16.40 -0.99 16.33
N GLU A 98 17.65 -0.94 16.82
CA GLU A 98 18.46 0.27 16.91
C GLU A 98 19.02 0.77 15.55
N GLU A 99 18.85 0.00 14.48
CA GLU A 99 19.32 0.32 13.13
C GLU A 99 18.21 0.78 12.18
N ILE A 100 16.96 0.75 12.61
CA ILE A 100 15.79 1.09 11.77
C ILE A 100 15.91 2.51 11.19
N TYR A 101 16.38 3.47 11.98
CA TYR A 101 16.42 4.90 11.64
C TYR A 101 17.81 5.40 11.21
N ARG A 102 18.59 4.55 10.58
CA ARG A 102 19.91 4.88 10.04
C ARG A 102 20.29 3.93 8.91
N GLU A 103 21.40 4.21 8.25
CA GLU A 103 21.99 3.24 7.32
C GLU A 103 22.24 1.90 8.02
N ASN A 104 21.92 0.81 7.33
CA ASN A 104 22.04 -0.55 7.84
C ASN A 104 22.35 -1.55 6.70
N SER A 105 22.40 -2.83 7.03
CA SER A 105 22.75 -3.89 6.08
C SER A 105 21.83 -3.96 4.84
N CYS A 106 20.58 -3.47 4.93
CA CYS A 106 19.61 -3.46 3.82
C CYS A 106 19.63 -2.16 3.00
N THR A 107 20.34 -1.10 3.43
CA THR A 107 20.38 0.20 2.73
C THR A 107 20.75 0.09 1.24
N PRO A 108 21.75 -0.71 0.80
CA PRO A 108 22.04 -0.86 -0.62
C PRO A 108 20.87 -1.46 -1.41
N ALA A 109 20.17 -2.46 -0.85
CA ALA A 109 19.00 -3.06 -1.47
C ALA A 109 17.83 -2.05 -1.56
N PHE A 110 17.60 -1.26 -0.52
CA PHE A 110 16.60 -0.19 -0.50
C PHE A 110 16.88 0.86 -1.58
N ARG A 111 18.14 1.27 -1.71
CA ARG A 111 18.57 2.22 -2.75
C ARG A 111 18.28 1.66 -4.14
N LYS A 112 18.64 0.42 -4.39
CA LYS A 112 18.37 -0.26 -5.66
C LYS A 112 16.87 -0.36 -5.96
N LEU A 113 16.04 -0.74 -4.99
CA LEU A 113 14.58 -0.75 -5.16
C LEU A 113 14.05 0.62 -5.57
N PHE A 114 14.47 1.68 -4.89
CA PHE A 114 14.07 3.04 -5.18
C PHE A 114 14.48 3.50 -6.59
N GLU A 115 15.72 3.21 -6.99
CA GLU A 115 16.26 3.62 -8.29
C GLU A 115 15.62 2.87 -9.47
N GLU A 116 15.31 1.59 -9.28
CA GLU A 116 14.80 0.70 -10.33
C GLU A 116 13.27 0.62 -10.40
N SER A 117 12.53 1.36 -9.56
CA SER A 117 11.06 1.35 -9.54
C SER A 117 10.45 2.73 -9.80
N ASP A 118 9.17 2.73 -10.12
CA ASP A 118 8.36 3.93 -10.36
C ASP A 118 7.44 4.25 -9.18
N ALA A 119 7.06 3.23 -8.39
CA ALA A 119 6.29 3.40 -7.17
C ALA A 119 6.52 2.25 -6.17
N ILE A 120 6.23 2.52 -4.89
CA ILE A 120 6.23 1.51 -3.82
C ILE A 120 4.88 1.54 -3.10
N LEU A 121 4.31 0.35 -2.87
CA LEU A 121 3.07 0.14 -2.13
C LEU A 121 3.35 -0.62 -0.84
N PHE A 122 2.86 -0.07 0.28
CA PHE A 122 2.91 -0.68 1.62
C PHE A 122 1.51 -1.14 2.01
N PHE A 123 1.36 -2.42 2.29
CA PHE A 123 0.05 -3.02 2.57
C PHE A 123 -0.29 -3.09 4.06
N GLY A 124 -1.54 -3.43 4.32
CA GLY A 124 -2.07 -3.73 5.64
C GLY A 124 -1.40 -4.94 6.31
N GLY A 125 -1.67 -5.14 7.59
CA GLY A 125 -1.14 -6.27 8.35
C GLY A 125 -1.25 -6.11 9.86
N PRO A 126 -0.59 -6.99 10.63
CA PRO A 126 -0.59 -6.97 12.09
C PRO A 126 0.18 -5.79 12.68
N ASP A 127 0.11 -5.65 14.00
CA ASP A 127 0.55 -4.46 14.72
C ASP A 127 2.08 -4.29 14.76
N ILE A 128 2.54 -3.04 14.69
CA ILE A 128 3.96 -2.67 14.84
C ILE A 128 4.36 -2.81 16.31
N PRO A 129 5.50 -3.46 16.64
CA PRO A 129 6.01 -3.47 18.01
C PRO A 129 6.17 -2.05 18.56
N ALA A 130 5.58 -1.76 19.74
CA ALA A 130 5.61 -0.41 20.32
C ALA A 130 7.03 0.12 20.58
N ALA A 131 7.99 -0.76 20.82
CA ALA A 131 9.40 -0.43 20.97
C ALA A 131 9.99 0.26 19.71
N VAL A 132 9.45 -0.01 18.50
CA VAL A 132 9.90 0.62 17.25
C VAL A 132 9.66 2.13 17.28
N TYR A 133 8.56 2.58 17.90
CA TYR A 133 8.26 4.00 18.05
C TYR A 133 8.48 4.54 19.46
N GLY A 134 9.11 3.72 20.34
CA GLY A 134 9.63 4.16 21.65
C GLY A 134 8.56 4.29 22.74
N GLU A 135 7.51 3.48 22.68
CA GLU A 135 6.44 3.41 23.67
C GLU A 135 6.38 2.02 24.34
N GLU A 136 5.70 1.94 25.47
CA GLU A 136 5.35 0.68 26.12
C GLU A 136 4.24 0.00 25.30
N GLN A 137 4.26 -1.34 25.24
CA GLN A 137 3.29 -2.09 24.45
C GLN A 137 2.00 -2.32 25.22
N ASN A 138 0.87 -1.89 24.63
CA ASN A 138 -0.47 -2.21 25.11
C ASN A 138 -0.72 -3.73 25.06
N LEU A 139 -1.44 -4.29 26.04
CA LEU A 139 -1.76 -5.72 26.09
C LEU A 139 -2.61 -6.22 24.90
N LEU A 140 -3.30 -5.31 24.20
CA LEU A 140 -4.12 -5.62 23.03
C LEU A 140 -3.33 -5.56 21.70
N THR A 141 -2.08 -5.10 21.75
CA THR A 141 -1.19 -5.07 20.58
C THR A 141 -0.69 -6.48 20.25
N ILE A 142 -0.95 -6.95 19.02
CA ILE A 142 -0.61 -8.30 18.55
C ILE A 142 0.45 -8.21 17.46
N VAL A 143 1.71 -8.45 17.87
CA VAL A 143 2.85 -8.53 16.97
C VAL A 143 3.04 -9.99 16.54
N THR A 144 2.90 -10.27 15.25
CA THR A 144 3.10 -11.63 14.72
C THR A 144 4.49 -11.82 14.12
N ASP A 145 5.06 -10.77 13.54
CA ASP A 145 6.37 -10.82 12.88
C ASP A 145 7.10 -9.46 12.99
N PRO A 146 8.03 -9.29 13.93
CA PRO A 146 8.75 -8.04 14.09
C PRO A 146 9.68 -7.71 12.90
N TYR A 147 10.19 -8.71 12.18
CA TYR A 147 11.16 -8.51 11.11
C TYR A 147 10.55 -7.82 9.89
N ARG A 148 9.28 -8.10 9.59
CA ARG A 148 8.50 -7.33 8.60
C ARG A 148 8.52 -5.85 8.95
N HIS A 149 8.18 -5.52 10.19
CA HIS A 149 8.09 -4.12 10.65
C HIS A 149 9.44 -3.42 10.64
N TYR A 150 10.53 -4.13 10.99
CA TYR A 150 11.89 -3.56 10.91
C TYR A 150 12.27 -3.24 9.47
N LEU A 151 12.01 -4.14 8.51
CA LEU A 151 12.26 -3.90 7.10
C LEU A 151 11.42 -2.73 6.58
N GLU A 152 10.09 -2.80 6.73
CA GLU A 152 9.18 -1.81 6.15
C GLU A 152 9.36 -0.43 6.77
N THR A 153 9.52 -0.32 8.10
CA THR A 153 9.77 0.96 8.77
C THR A 153 11.12 1.55 8.37
N SER A 154 12.17 0.72 8.29
CA SER A 154 13.48 1.17 7.86
C SER A 154 13.48 1.62 6.40
N LEU A 155 12.86 0.87 5.48
CA LEU A 155 12.71 1.29 4.10
C LEU A 155 11.95 2.61 3.99
N PHE A 156 10.82 2.74 4.70
CA PHE A 156 10.04 3.98 4.68
C PHE A 156 10.86 5.17 5.21
N PHE A 157 11.59 4.96 6.32
CA PHE A 157 12.51 5.97 6.85
C PHE A 157 13.59 6.37 5.83
N HIS A 158 14.20 5.42 5.13
CA HIS A 158 15.18 5.71 4.08
C HIS A 158 14.56 6.54 2.93
N LEU A 159 13.29 6.33 2.63
CA LEU A 159 12.58 7.06 1.59
C LEU A 159 12.29 8.51 1.99
N ILE A 160 11.71 8.75 3.18
CA ILE A 160 11.17 10.08 3.57
C ILE A 160 11.97 10.80 4.66
N GLY A 161 12.89 10.11 5.37
CA GLY A 161 13.52 10.64 6.59
C GLY A 161 12.57 10.65 7.79
N GLY A 162 12.95 11.34 8.85
CA GLY A 162 12.11 11.46 10.05
C GLY A 162 12.84 12.08 11.25
N SER A 163 12.09 12.49 12.27
CA SER A 163 12.61 13.19 13.45
C SER A 163 13.53 12.34 14.34
N ARG A 164 13.53 11.00 14.18
CA ARG A 164 14.43 10.11 14.95
C ARG A 164 15.89 10.19 14.50
N ASN A 165 16.12 10.65 13.25
CA ASN A 165 17.46 11.00 12.76
C ASN A 165 17.34 12.17 11.77
N PRO A 166 17.27 13.41 12.25
CA PRO A 166 17.00 14.57 11.42
C PRO A 166 18.13 14.92 10.43
N ASN A 167 19.33 14.34 10.62
CA ASN A 167 20.47 14.55 9.73
C ASN A 167 20.53 13.51 8.58
N PHE A 168 19.64 12.52 8.57
CA PHE A 168 19.59 11.55 7.49
C PHE A 168 19.05 12.19 6.21
N LYS A 169 19.79 12.05 5.10
CA LYS A 169 19.33 12.52 3.78
C LYS A 169 18.39 11.46 3.18
N PRO A 170 17.08 11.72 3.07
CA PRO A 170 16.13 10.75 2.51
C PRO A 170 16.35 10.54 1.02
N PHE A 171 16.00 9.37 0.51
CA PHE A 171 16.15 9.03 -0.92
C PHE A 171 15.28 9.92 -1.81
N LEU A 172 14.10 10.31 -1.33
CA LEU A 172 13.20 11.19 -2.08
C LEU A 172 13.77 12.58 -2.33
N ALA A 173 14.80 13.02 -1.59
CA ALA A 173 15.52 14.24 -1.91
C ALA A 173 16.16 14.22 -3.32
N ASP A 174 16.49 13.02 -3.84
CA ASP A 174 17.05 12.82 -5.18
C ASP A 174 15.95 12.64 -6.27
N LYS A 175 14.71 12.26 -5.87
CA LYS A 175 13.56 12.03 -6.77
C LYS A 175 12.24 12.39 -6.03
N PRO A 176 11.95 13.70 -5.84
CA PRO A 176 10.83 14.16 -4.99
C PRO A 176 9.44 13.79 -5.52
N ASP A 177 9.32 13.52 -6.82
CA ASP A 177 8.06 13.12 -7.46
C ASP A 177 7.77 11.63 -7.39
N PHE A 178 8.64 10.84 -6.74
CA PHE A 178 8.46 9.40 -6.58
C PHE A 178 7.16 9.08 -5.83
N ILE A 179 6.50 7.99 -6.22
CA ILE A 179 5.14 7.70 -5.77
C ILE A 179 5.18 6.63 -4.68
N ILE A 180 4.55 6.91 -3.55
CA ILE A 180 4.32 5.94 -2.47
C ILE A 180 2.83 5.93 -2.14
N ARG A 181 2.27 4.72 -2.03
CA ARG A 181 0.94 4.49 -1.45
C ARG A 181 1.08 3.53 -0.28
N ALA A 182 0.40 3.85 0.81
CA ALA A 182 0.49 3.12 2.05
C ALA A 182 -0.92 2.88 2.62
N PHE A 183 -1.28 1.63 2.87
CA PHE A 183 -2.63 1.21 3.25
C PHE A 183 -2.62 0.61 4.66
N CYS A 184 -3.53 1.04 5.53
CA CYS A 184 -3.73 0.53 6.87
C CYS A 184 -2.42 0.51 7.68
N LEU A 185 -1.82 -0.65 7.94
CA LEU A 185 -0.48 -0.75 8.54
C LEU A 185 0.56 0.11 7.79
N GLY A 186 0.49 0.19 6.46
CA GLY A 186 1.40 1.00 5.67
C GLY A 186 1.35 2.49 6.05
N LEU A 187 0.16 3.07 6.29
CA LEU A 187 0.01 4.44 6.81
C LEU A 187 0.62 4.56 8.21
N GLN A 188 0.41 3.57 9.08
CA GLN A 188 0.98 3.54 10.42
C GLN A 188 2.51 3.48 10.35
N THR A 189 3.05 2.63 9.47
CA THR A 189 4.49 2.54 9.17
C THR A 189 5.05 3.88 8.67
N MET A 190 4.33 4.58 7.78
CA MET A 190 4.69 5.95 7.33
C MET A 190 4.81 6.92 8.50
N ASN A 191 3.83 6.93 9.40
CA ASN A 191 3.84 7.80 10.57
C ASN A 191 4.99 7.48 11.51
N VAL A 192 5.21 6.20 11.81
CA VAL A 192 6.29 5.72 12.68
C VAL A 192 7.66 6.02 12.07
N ALA A 193 7.86 5.79 10.79
CA ALA A 193 9.09 6.11 10.07
C ALA A 193 9.41 7.62 10.14
N ALA A 194 8.41 8.48 10.03
CA ALA A 194 8.54 9.92 10.19
C ALA A 194 8.79 10.37 11.65
N GLY A 195 8.77 9.45 12.61
CA GLY A 195 9.02 9.69 14.04
C GLY A 195 7.76 9.91 14.87
N GLY A 196 6.59 9.59 14.35
CA GLY A 196 5.32 9.59 15.07
C GLY A 196 5.13 8.38 15.98
N THR A 197 3.93 8.27 16.60
CA THR A 197 3.50 7.16 17.45
C THR A 197 2.13 6.64 17.03
N LEU A 198 1.64 5.59 17.67
CA LEU A 198 0.34 5.01 17.39
C LEU A 198 -0.57 5.07 18.63
N VAL A 199 -1.87 5.18 18.39
CA VAL A 199 -2.92 4.68 19.27
C VAL A 199 -2.94 3.17 19.09
N GLN A 200 -2.62 2.42 20.15
CA GLN A 200 -2.43 0.97 20.05
C GLN A 200 -3.73 0.19 20.09
N ASP A 201 -4.81 0.80 20.61
CA ASP A 201 -6.16 0.25 20.55
C ASP A 201 -7.21 1.37 20.62
N ILE A 202 -7.88 1.63 19.51
CA ILE A 202 -8.89 2.69 19.37
C ILE A 202 -10.00 2.56 20.41
N PRO A 203 -10.62 1.39 20.64
CA PRO A 203 -11.69 1.28 21.65
C PRO A 203 -11.26 1.71 23.04
N THR A 204 -10.14 1.23 23.53
CA THR A 204 -9.72 1.48 24.92
C THR A 204 -9.06 2.84 25.11
N GLU A 205 -8.23 3.28 24.17
CA GLU A 205 -7.45 4.52 24.30
C GLU A 205 -8.23 5.76 23.82
N THR A 206 -8.98 5.64 22.70
CA THR A 206 -9.68 6.79 22.10
C THR A 206 -11.12 6.92 22.65
N TYR A 207 -11.84 5.80 22.78
CA TYR A 207 -13.25 5.82 23.19
C TYR A 207 -13.47 5.40 24.66
N HIS A 208 -12.42 4.95 25.36
CA HIS A 208 -12.49 4.48 26.76
C HIS A 208 -13.47 3.33 26.97
N LEU A 209 -13.56 2.43 25.99
CA LEU A 209 -14.41 1.24 25.98
C LEU A 209 -13.56 0.00 26.25
N ASN A 210 -13.99 -0.80 27.22
CA ASN A 210 -13.21 -1.96 27.70
C ASN A 210 -13.96 -3.28 27.65
N THR A 211 -15.14 -3.32 27.00
CA THR A 211 -15.89 -4.55 26.76
C THR A 211 -16.43 -4.58 25.34
N LEU A 212 -16.57 -5.78 24.81
CA LEU A 212 -17.09 -6.01 23.46
C LEU A 212 -18.48 -5.41 23.26
N GLU A 213 -19.36 -5.56 24.25
CA GLU A 213 -20.74 -5.06 24.18
C GLU A 213 -20.79 -3.54 24.08
N LYS A 214 -19.88 -2.83 24.79
CA LYS A 214 -19.78 -1.36 24.68
C LYS A 214 -19.26 -0.94 23.32
N VAL A 215 -18.29 -1.67 22.77
CA VAL A 215 -17.77 -1.39 21.41
C VAL A 215 -18.85 -1.66 20.36
N ALA A 216 -19.56 -2.79 20.46
CA ALA A 216 -20.64 -3.16 19.54
C ALA A 216 -21.85 -2.21 19.60
N ALA A 217 -22.05 -1.53 20.75
CA ALA A 217 -23.09 -0.52 20.91
C ALA A 217 -22.72 0.87 20.35
N GLN A 218 -21.46 1.08 19.91
CA GLN A 218 -21.07 2.32 19.23
C GLN A 218 -21.79 2.45 17.89
N PRO A 219 -22.05 3.70 17.43
CA PRO A 219 -22.44 3.94 16.05
C PRO A 219 -21.50 3.25 15.09
N ILE A 220 -22.04 2.67 14.01
CA ILE A 220 -21.28 1.87 13.06
C ILE A 220 -20.15 2.70 12.40
N GLU A 221 -20.32 4.00 12.24
CA GLU A 221 -19.34 4.96 11.74
C GLU A 221 -18.11 5.15 12.64
N ASN A 222 -18.19 4.74 13.92
CA ASN A 222 -17.09 4.79 14.89
C ASN A 222 -16.45 3.41 15.12
N GLN A 223 -16.87 2.39 14.35
CA GLN A 223 -16.29 1.06 14.38
C GLN A 223 -15.36 0.87 13.19
N HIS A 224 -14.06 0.75 13.44
CA HIS A 224 -13.02 0.64 12.41
C HIS A 224 -12.71 -0.81 11.99
N ARG A 225 -13.43 -1.79 12.53
CA ARG A 225 -13.47 -3.20 12.11
C ARG A 225 -14.74 -3.86 12.69
N SER A 226 -15.05 -5.06 12.25
CA SER A 226 -16.01 -5.89 12.96
C SER A 226 -15.37 -6.49 14.21
N TYR A 227 -15.89 -6.16 15.39
CA TYR A 227 -15.47 -6.74 16.68
C TYR A 227 -16.25 -8.01 17.02
N ILE A 228 -17.34 -8.28 16.29
CA ILE A 228 -18.23 -9.42 16.54
C ILE A 228 -17.83 -10.62 15.68
N SER A 229 -17.39 -10.41 14.45
CA SER A 229 -17.04 -11.48 13.51
C SER A 229 -16.07 -12.52 14.07
N PRO A 230 -15.02 -12.17 14.83
CA PRO A 230 -14.10 -13.16 15.40
C PRO A 230 -14.74 -14.12 16.41
N LEU A 231 -15.95 -13.82 16.89
CA LEU A 231 -16.68 -14.69 17.85
C LEU A 231 -17.43 -15.83 17.16
N TYR A 232 -17.57 -15.77 15.82
CA TYR A 232 -18.29 -16.77 15.04
C TYR A 232 -17.31 -17.59 14.22
N PRO A 233 -17.36 -18.92 14.30
CA PRO A 233 -16.48 -19.82 13.55
C PRO A 233 -16.97 -20.03 12.11
N LEU A 234 -17.18 -18.97 11.35
CA LEU A 234 -17.65 -18.99 9.96
C LEU A 234 -16.57 -18.39 9.06
N ASP A 235 -16.07 -19.17 8.13
CA ASP A 235 -14.93 -18.82 7.27
C ASP A 235 -15.22 -17.65 6.31
N ASP A 236 -16.51 -17.43 5.93
CA ASP A 236 -16.94 -16.39 5.00
C ASP A 236 -17.49 -15.13 5.70
N LEU A 237 -17.36 -15.05 7.04
CA LEU A 237 -17.87 -13.92 7.78
C LEU A 237 -17.00 -12.67 7.55
N PHE A 238 -17.66 -11.59 7.13
CA PHE A 238 -16.98 -10.33 6.87
C PHE A 238 -16.40 -9.71 8.14
N GLY A 239 -15.07 -9.62 8.22
CA GLY A 239 -14.33 -9.11 9.38
C GLY A 239 -14.11 -7.60 9.39
N GLY A 240 -14.40 -6.92 8.28
CA GLY A 240 -14.26 -5.47 8.14
C GLY A 240 -15.50 -4.70 8.56
N ASN A 241 -15.39 -3.39 8.43
CA ASN A 241 -16.50 -2.46 8.52
C ASN A 241 -16.44 -1.43 7.40
N PHE A 242 -17.57 -0.83 7.06
CA PHE A 242 -17.66 0.31 6.16
C PHE A 242 -18.16 1.51 6.93
N HIS A 243 -17.34 2.55 7.01
CA HIS A 243 -17.70 3.82 7.63
C HIS A 243 -17.37 5.00 6.72
N PRO A 244 -18.09 6.13 6.83
CA PRO A 244 -17.75 7.34 6.10
C PRO A 244 -16.50 7.98 6.72
N ILE A 245 -15.71 8.68 5.90
CA ILE A 245 -14.61 9.52 6.35
C ILE A 245 -14.90 10.98 6.02
N ARG A 246 -14.32 11.87 6.82
CA ARG A 246 -14.25 13.30 6.54
C ARG A 246 -12.94 13.60 5.83
N ILE A 247 -13.01 14.27 4.70
CA ILE A 247 -11.83 14.68 3.92
C ILE A 247 -11.53 16.14 4.21
N GLU A 248 -10.26 16.44 4.46
CA GLU A 248 -9.81 17.81 4.70
C GLU A 248 -9.91 18.67 3.42
N ASP A 249 -10.14 19.98 3.56
CA ASP A 249 -10.37 20.91 2.45
C ASP A 249 -9.19 21.07 1.49
N LYS A 250 -8.06 20.46 1.78
CA LYS A 250 -6.84 20.53 0.96
C LYS A 250 -6.06 19.21 1.01
N GLY A 251 -5.45 18.86 -0.09
CA GLY A 251 -4.58 17.70 -0.18
C GLY A 251 -5.03 16.71 -1.25
N TYR A 252 -4.34 15.58 -1.27
CA TYR A 252 -4.55 14.55 -2.31
C TYR A 252 -5.98 14.02 -2.33
N LEU A 253 -6.53 13.62 -1.18
CA LEU A 253 -7.88 13.05 -1.13
C LEU A 253 -8.99 14.05 -1.45
N HIS A 254 -8.77 15.34 -1.20
CA HIS A 254 -9.70 16.39 -1.58
C HIS A 254 -9.94 16.44 -3.10
N GLN A 255 -8.86 16.39 -3.89
CA GLN A 255 -8.96 16.36 -5.34
C GLN A 255 -9.73 15.13 -5.86
N ILE A 256 -9.52 13.98 -5.24
CA ILE A 256 -10.25 12.74 -5.59
C ILE A 256 -11.74 12.88 -5.21
N ALA A 257 -12.03 13.42 -4.03
CA ALA A 257 -13.39 13.62 -3.54
C ALA A 257 -14.19 14.60 -4.42
N GLU A 258 -13.61 15.75 -4.76
CA GLU A 258 -14.22 16.71 -5.69
C GLU A 258 -14.53 16.07 -7.05
N ALA A 259 -13.56 15.34 -7.63
CA ALA A 259 -13.72 14.68 -8.92
C ALA A 259 -14.77 13.55 -8.87
N SER A 260 -14.94 12.87 -7.73
CA SER A 260 -15.94 11.80 -7.55
C SER A 260 -17.34 12.31 -7.21
N GLY A 261 -17.46 13.59 -6.83
CA GLY A 261 -18.73 14.18 -6.41
C GLY A 261 -19.20 13.71 -5.02
N THR A 262 -18.31 13.21 -4.15
CA THR A 262 -18.62 12.85 -2.77
C THR A 262 -17.68 13.54 -1.78
N THR A 263 -18.24 14.12 -0.73
CA THR A 263 -17.47 14.79 0.33
C THR A 263 -17.17 13.90 1.53
N SER A 264 -17.86 12.78 1.63
CA SER A 264 -17.74 11.83 2.75
C SER A 264 -17.88 10.39 2.22
N PRO A 265 -16.88 9.88 1.46
CA PRO A 265 -16.94 8.53 0.94
C PRO A 265 -16.93 7.49 2.05
N LYS A 266 -17.67 6.40 1.87
CA LYS A 266 -17.51 5.20 2.68
C LYS A 266 -16.28 4.43 2.26
N VAL A 267 -15.53 3.97 3.25
CA VAL A 267 -14.27 3.24 3.08
C VAL A 267 -14.31 1.91 3.84
N LEU A 268 -13.56 0.93 3.33
CA LEU A 268 -13.39 -0.37 3.98
C LEU A 268 -12.30 -0.31 5.04
N SER A 269 -12.59 -0.78 6.23
CA SER A 269 -11.72 -0.69 7.41
C SER A 269 -11.60 -2.03 8.14
N TYR A 270 -10.37 -2.37 8.58
CA TYR A 270 -10.05 -3.58 9.33
C TYR A 270 -9.14 -3.33 10.54
N HIS A 271 -8.93 -2.06 10.95
CA HIS A 271 -7.93 -1.72 11.95
C HIS A 271 -8.53 -1.48 13.33
N HIS A 272 -7.73 -1.73 14.37
CA HIS A 272 -8.00 -1.32 15.75
C HIS A 272 -6.95 -0.36 16.29
N GLN A 273 -5.86 -0.17 15.55
CA GLN A 273 -4.83 0.84 15.82
C GLN A 273 -5.01 2.05 14.91
N ALA A 274 -4.46 3.19 15.30
CA ALA A 274 -4.50 4.43 14.52
C ALA A 274 -3.22 5.25 14.72
N VAL A 275 -3.07 6.31 13.92
CA VAL A 275 -2.03 7.32 14.13
C VAL A 275 -2.28 8.03 15.47
N GLY A 276 -1.25 8.04 16.33
CA GLY A 276 -1.23 8.83 17.57
C GLY A 276 -0.59 10.19 17.33
N ARG A 277 0.60 10.43 17.90
CA ARG A 277 1.37 11.65 17.61
C ARG A 277 1.87 11.63 16.16
N LEU A 278 1.62 12.72 15.44
CA LEU A 278 2.00 12.86 14.04
C LEU A 278 3.52 12.92 13.88
N GLY A 279 4.05 12.21 12.89
CA GLY A 279 5.44 12.26 12.48
C GLY A 279 5.81 13.57 11.77
N SER A 280 7.11 13.85 11.65
CA SER A 280 7.61 15.07 11.00
C SER A 280 7.25 15.10 9.51
N ASN A 281 7.01 16.31 9.00
CA ASN A 281 6.67 16.56 7.59
C ASN A 281 5.42 15.81 7.09
N LEU A 282 4.53 15.39 7.98
CA LEU A 282 3.24 14.80 7.64
C LEU A 282 2.10 15.80 7.94
N LYS A 283 1.05 15.73 7.16
CA LYS A 283 -0.22 16.43 7.40
C LYS A 283 -1.38 15.46 7.29
N VAL A 284 -2.41 15.70 8.09
CA VAL A 284 -3.68 15.00 8.02
C VAL A 284 -4.44 15.45 6.77
N ILE A 285 -5.01 14.50 6.02
CA ILE A 285 -5.83 14.75 4.83
C ILE A 285 -7.21 14.07 4.91
N ALA A 286 -7.44 13.22 5.89
CA ALA A 286 -8.76 12.66 6.23
C ALA A 286 -8.80 12.21 7.69
N THR A 287 -10.01 12.24 8.28
CA THR A 287 -10.30 11.74 9.63
C THR A 287 -11.59 10.91 9.64
N SER A 288 -11.86 10.18 10.74
CA SER A 288 -13.20 9.68 11.04
C SER A 288 -14.19 10.85 11.15
N ILE A 289 -15.50 10.56 11.06
CA ILE A 289 -16.54 11.60 11.10
C ILE A 289 -16.53 12.36 12.43
N ASP A 290 -16.19 11.71 13.52
CA ASP A 290 -16.05 12.33 14.85
C ASP A 290 -14.67 12.97 15.10
N GLU A 291 -13.80 13.00 14.09
CA GLU A 291 -12.47 13.62 14.06
C GLU A 291 -11.44 13.00 15.04
N LYS A 292 -11.75 11.85 15.63
CA LYS A 292 -10.88 11.21 16.64
C LYS A 292 -9.83 10.28 16.06
N VAL A 293 -10.06 9.75 14.85
CA VAL A 293 -9.16 8.80 14.19
C VAL A 293 -8.68 9.40 12.88
N ILE A 294 -7.37 9.41 12.68
CA ILE A 294 -6.75 9.85 11.43
C ILE A 294 -6.91 8.74 10.37
N GLU A 295 -7.53 9.09 9.25
CA GLU A 295 -7.84 8.19 8.14
C GLU A 295 -6.96 8.42 6.90
N GLY A 296 -6.20 9.51 6.86
CA GLY A 296 -5.31 9.81 5.75
C GLY A 296 -4.20 10.77 6.11
N LEU A 297 -2.99 10.47 5.62
CA LEU A 297 -1.79 11.28 5.74
C LEU A 297 -1.18 11.58 4.37
N GLN A 298 -0.57 12.75 4.24
CA GLN A 298 0.23 13.13 3.09
C GLN A 298 1.53 13.79 3.57
N HIS A 299 2.65 13.48 2.92
CA HIS A 299 3.90 14.20 3.18
C HIS A 299 3.82 15.64 2.66
N THR A 300 4.36 16.59 3.40
CA THR A 300 4.24 18.02 3.09
C THR A 300 5.14 18.46 1.93
N GLU A 301 6.30 17.82 1.76
CA GLU A 301 7.26 18.10 0.70
C GLU A 301 7.11 17.11 -0.47
N TYR A 302 7.08 15.81 -0.20
CA TYR A 302 6.94 14.75 -1.19
C TYR A 302 5.46 14.45 -1.40
N ILE A 303 4.77 15.30 -2.15
CA ILE A 303 3.31 15.32 -2.25
C ILE A 303 2.68 14.02 -2.81
N ASN A 304 3.48 13.17 -3.47
CA ASN A 304 3.05 11.87 -3.98
C ASN A 304 3.18 10.74 -2.94
N VAL A 305 3.68 11.04 -1.73
CA VAL A 305 3.69 10.11 -0.60
C VAL A 305 2.39 10.28 0.17
N VAL A 306 1.51 9.29 0.03
CA VAL A 306 0.16 9.30 0.60
C VAL A 306 -0.09 7.97 1.30
N GLY A 307 -0.56 8.06 2.55
CA GLY A 307 -1.07 6.92 3.33
C GLY A 307 -2.56 7.08 3.61
N VAL A 308 -3.29 5.99 3.56
CA VAL A 308 -4.70 5.91 3.98
C VAL A 308 -4.88 4.76 4.97
N GLN A 309 -5.73 4.97 6.00
CA GLN A 309 -5.95 3.96 7.04
C GLN A 309 -6.89 2.86 6.57
N PHE A 310 -7.71 3.16 5.59
CA PHE A 310 -8.64 2.24 4.96
C PHE A 310 -7.99 1.41 3.85
N HIS A 311 -8.72 0.43 3.33
CA HIS A 311 -8.30 -0.51 2.30
C HIS A 311 -8.97 -0.22 0.95
N PRO A 312 -8.31 0.47 0.01
CA PRO A 312 -8.82 0.63 -1.36
C PRO A 312 -8.43 -0.53 -2.29
N GLU A 313 -7.54 -1.45 -1.85
CA GLU A 313 -6.92 -2.48 -2.69
C GLU A 313 -7.73 -3.79 -2.86
N PRO A 314 -8.68 -4.19 -1.99
CA PRO A 314 -9.39 -5.45 -2.19
C PRO A 314 -10.26 -5.44 -3.44
N SER A 315 -10.10 -6.47 -4.29
CA SER A 315 -10.87 -6.69 -5.51
C SER A 315 -12.38 -6.74 -5.26
N SER A 316 -12.81 -7.17 -4.07
CA SER A 316 -14.20 -7.21 -3.65
C SER A 316 -14.93 -5.85 -3.65
N LEU A 317 -14.19 -4.75 -3.58
CA LEU A 317 -14.76 -3.41 -3.69
C LEU A 317 -15.26 -3.11 -5.12
N TYR A 318 -14.70 -3.77 -6.12
CA TYR A 318 -14.91 -3.51 -7.55
C TYR A 318 -15.63 -4.65 -8.26
N ASN A 319 -15.54 -5.87 -7.72
CA ASN A 319 -16.17 -7.04 -8.30
C ASN A 319 -17.51 -7.35 -7.60
N PRO A 320 -18.67 -7.14 -8.26
CA PRO A 320 -19.99 -7.35 -7.67
C PRO A 320 -20.31 -8.84 -7.39
N GLU A 321 -19.57 -9.76 -8.00
CA GLU A 321 -19.78 -11.21 -7.81
C GLU A 321 -19.24 -11.70 -6.45
N ILE A 322 -18.30 -10.96 -5.82
CA ILE A 322 -17.74 -11.31 -4.52
C ILE A 322 -18.73 -10.91 -3.43
N LYS A 323 -19.16 -11.90 -2.66
CA LYS A 323 -20.09 -11.73 -1.54
C LYS A 323 -19.54 -12.37 -0.27
N PHE A 324 -19.90 -11.76 0.85
CA PHE A 324 -19.60 -12.22 2.21
C PHE A 324 -20.90 -12.40 3.00
N THR A 325 -20.75 -12.85 4.23
CA THR A 325 -21.83 -12.88 5.22
C THR A 325 -21.48 -11.92 6.36
N THR A 326 -22.39 -11.00 6.71
CA THR A 326 -22.17 -10.05 7.85
C THR A 326 -22.82 -10.53 9.14
N VAL A 327 -23.99 -11.17 8.99
CA VAL A 327 -24.73 -11.86 10.05
C VAL A 327 -25.12 -13.21 9.47
N PRO A 328 -25.11 -14.31 10.25
CA PRO A 328 -25.47 -15.62 9.73
C PRO A 328 -26.74 -15.60 8.87
N GLY A 329 -26.56 -15.96 7.58
CA GLY A 329 -27.65 -15.99 6.60
C GLY A 329 -27.89 -14.73 5.78
N ASN A 330 -27.21 -13.61 6.04
CA ASN A 330 -27.36 -12.36 5.27
C ASN A 330 -26.19 -12.15 4.31
N PRO A 331 -26.39 -12.29 2.98
CA PRO A 331 -25.34 -12.00 2.00
C PRO A 331 -25.04 -10.51 1.97
N PHE A 332 -23.76 -10.17 1.75
CA PHE A 332 -23.25 -8.82 1.71
C PHE A 332 -22.26 -8.64 0.56
N SER A 333 -22.44 -7.64 -0.27
CA SER A 333 -21.48 -7.26 -1.32
C SER A 333 -20.88 -5.90 -1.01
N PRO A 334 -19.53 -5.82 -0.81
CA PRO A 334 -18.81 -4.56 -0.67
C PRO A 334 -19.05 -3.61 -1.86
N ASN A 335 -19.04 -4.14 -3.09
CA ASN A 335 -19.28 -3.35 -4.28
C ASN A 335 -20.69 -2.72 -4.28
N GLU A 336 -21.73 -3.49 -4.02
CA GLU A 336 -23.11 -2.97 -3.96
C GLU A 336 -23.27 -1.89 -2.88
N LEU A 337 -22.59 -2.03 -1.73
CA LEU A 337 -22.59 -1.03 -0.68
C LEU A 337 -21.98 0.28 -1.16
N LEU A 338 -20.80 0.22 -1.80
CA LEU A 338 -20.12 1.41 -2.33
C LEU A 338 -20.93 2.10 -3.43
N VAL A 339 -21.60 1.33 -4.29
CA VAL A 339 -22.52 1.88 -5.31
C VAL A 339 -23.69 2.61 -4.62
N LYS A 340 -24.38 1.95 -3.68
CA LYS A 340 -25.53 2.53 -2.96
C LYS A 340 -25.18 3.79 -2.14
N SER A 341 -23.94 3.87 -1.65
CA SER A 341 -23.45 5.02 -0.88
C SER A 341 -22.79 6.11 -1.73
N ASN A 342 -22.83 6.01 -3.07
CA ASN A 342 -22.11 6.90 -3.99
C ASN A 342 -20.61 7.04 -3.69
N SER A 343 -19.97 5.95 -3.27
CA SER A 343 -18.57 5.95 -2.83
C SER A 343 -17.64 5.20 -3.80
N LEU A 344 -18.19 4.37 -4.71
CA LEU A 344 -17.39 3.54 -5.61
C LEU A 344 -16.48 4.39 -6.52
N GLU A 345 -16.97 5.52 -7.02
CA GLU A 345 -16.20 6.38 -7.93
C GLU A 345 -14.99 7.00 -7.24
N PHE A 346 -15.07 7.35 -5.96
CA PHE A 346 -13.93 7.80 -5.16
C PHE A 346 -12.79 6.77 -5.17
N HIS A 347 -13.09 5.50 -4.95
CA HIS A 347 -12.09 4.42 -4.97
C HIS A 347 -11.51 4.18 -6.37
N LYS A 348 -12.34 4.27 -7.42
CA LYS A 348 -11.86 4.13 -8.81
C LYS A 348 -10.93 5.28 -9.21
N LEU A 349 -11.27 6.51 -8.86
CA LEU A 349 -10.46 7.69 -9.16
C LEU A 349 -9.14 7.69 -8.39
N PHE A 350 -9.12 7.14 -7.17
CA PHE A 350 -7.88 6.94 -6.41
C PHE A 350 -6.84 6.11 -7.20
N TRP A 351 -7.27 4.99 -7.80
CA TRP A 351 -6.39 4.12 -8.60
C TRP A 351 -6.09 4.68 -9.98
N LYS A 352 -7.05 5.38 -10.59
CA LYS A 352 -6.83 6.06 -11.86
C LYS A 352 -5.75 7.13 -11.72
N ASP A 353 -5.85 8.01 -10.72
CA ASP A 353 -4.83 9.04 -10.45
C ASP A 353 -3.46 8.42 -10.14
N PHE A 354 -3.43 7.33 -9.35
CA PHE A 354 -2.20 6.59 -9.12
C PHE A 354 -1.55 6.13 -10.44
N SER A 355 -2.34 5.52 -11.33
CA SER A 355 -1.85 5.02 -12.62
C SER A 355 -1.34 6.16 -13.51
N GLU A 356 -2.08 7.26 -13.62
CA GLU A 356 -1.70 8.44 -14.39
C GLU A 356 -0.40 9.07 -13.88
N LYS A 357 -0.21 9.15 -12.55
CA LYS A 357 1.03 9.66 -11.94
C LYS A 357 2.22 8.76 -12.24
N VAL A 358 2.08 7.44 -12.15
CA VAL A 358 3.16 6.50 -12.49
C VAL A 358 3.58 6.64 -13.95
N ILE A 359 2.61 6.73 -14.86
CA ILE A 359 2.89 6.90 -16.30
C ILE A 359 3.60 8.23 -16.59
N THR A 360 3.20 9.31 -15.91
CA THR A 360 3.70 10.66 -16.18
C THR A 360 5.08 10.91 -15.56
N SER A 361 5.36 10.37 -14.36
CA SER A 361 6.64 10.56 -13.66
C SER A 361 7.84 10.12 -14.50
N LYS A 362 7.70 9.05 -15.28
CA LYS A 362 8.76 8.53 -16.15
C LYS A 362 9.03 9.38 -17.40
N ARG A 363 8.03 10.16 -17.85
CA ARG A 363 8.21 11.06 -19.01
C ARG A 363 9.07 12.27 -18.67
N LEU A 364 9.03 12.76 -17.42
CA LEU A 364 9.78 13.91 -16.96
C LEU A 364 11.29 13.63 -16.82
N ILE A 365 11.69 12.37 -16.62
CA ILE A 365 13.10 11.96 -16.47
C ILE A 365 13.80 11.79 -17.82
N LYS A 366 13.07 11.72 -18.96
CA LYS A 366 13.61 11.48 -20.31
C LYS A 366 13.83 12.75 -21.13
N ASN A 367 13.45 13.91 -20.62
CA ASN A 367 13.68 15.22 -21.24
C ASN A 367 14.79 15.98 -20.52
#